data_d57a50778c82fde3e5089c4ee9d6bfc2
#
_entry.id   d57a50778c82fde3e5089c4ee9d6bfc2
#
_cell.length_a   1.000
_cell.length_b   1.000
_cell.length_c   1.000
_cell.angle_alpha   90.00
_cell.angle_beta   90.00
_cell.angle_gamma   90.00
#
_symmetry.space_group_name_H-M   'P 1'
#
loop_
_entity.id
_entity.type
_entity.pdbx_description
1 polymer ?
#
loop_
_entity_poly.entity_id
_entity_poly.type
_entity_poly.pdbx_seq_one_letter_code
_entity_poly.pdbx_strand_id
1 'polypeptide(L)'
;MGGEPALGFEFQNWQLDNAGTKFAANVLYVLPGSPAEKKGLKRGDWIHKINGTWTNNSNIYDLLGDKTVVLAVSDGWDNPMTHSMELVPALIEDNPILRTVVYRDESTGNKKVGYMVYNHFTSGPDGDKDTTYDKQLRQRFAEFKAEGVEEFILDLRYNGGGLVTSAQLLAELLAPKSALGEIFCNLKYNDKQDKTVTYRLDKTDENLAVWR
;
A
#
# COMPACT_ATOMS: atom_id res chain seq x y z
N MET A 1 10.43 -12.59 -13.73
CA MET A 1 10.83 -11.32 -13.09
C MET A 1 10.82 -10.25 -14.16
N GLY A 2 9.80 -9.45 -14.24
CA GLY A 2 9.60 -8.47 -15.28
C GLY A 2 8.80 -7.27 -14.78
N GLY A 3 9.14 -6.74 -13.59
CA GLY A 3 8.61 -5.43 -13.18
C GLY A 3 9.26 -4.35 -14.04
N GLU A 4 8.52 -3.28 -14.34
CA GLU A 4 9.08 -2.09 -14.97
C GLU A 4 9.89 -1.29 -13.94
N PRO A 5 10.97 -0.59 -14.36
CA PRO A 5 11.70 0.29 -13.47
C PRO A 5 10.79 1.39 -12.92
N ALA A 6 10.86 1.65 -11.63
CA ALA A 6 10.02 2.64 -10.96
C ALA A 6 10.85 3.53 -10.03
N LEU A 7 10.29 4.66 -9.62
CA LEU A 7 10.91 5.60 -8.68
C LEU A 7 10.65 5.20 -7.23
N GLY A 8 9.53 4.52 -6.98
CA GLY A 8 9.18 3.90 -5.70
C GLY A 8 8.54 4.83 -4.68
N PHE A 9 7.64 5.68 -5.13
CA PHE A 9 6.76 6.43 -4.24
C PHE A 9 5.37 6.56 -4.84
N GLU A 10 4.38 6.76 -3.99
CA GLU A 10 3.00 7.07 -4.37
C GLU A 10 2.65 8.48 -3.91
N PHE A 11 1.79 9.15 -4.65
CA PHE A 11 1.44 10.54 -4.39
C PHE A 11 -0.02 10.83 -4.70
N GLN A 12 -0.50 11.95 -4.15
CA GLN A 12 -1.75 12.57 -4.53
C GLN A 12 -1.49 13.99 -5.00
N ASN A 13 -2.00 14.34 -6.17
CA ASN A 13 -1.83 15.67 -6.72
C ASN A 13 -2.93 16.61 -6.18
N TRP A 14 -2.52 17.78 -5.72
CA TRP A 14 -3.40 18.77 -5.10
C TRP A 14 -3.32 20.09 -5.85
N GLN A 15 -4.48 20.70 -6.09
CA GLN A 15 -4.58 22.08 -6.53
C GLN A 15 -4.35 23.01 -5.34
N LEU A 16 -3.39 23.91 -5.45
CA LEU A 16 -2.94 24.80 -4.36
C LEU A 16 -3.57 26.20 -4.43
N ASP A 17 -4.24 26.55 -5.53
CA ASP A 17 -4.90 27.85 -5.69
C ASP A 17 -6.29 27.70 -6.29
N ASN A 18 -7.14 28.74 -6.06
CA ASN A 18 -8.50 28.77 -6.59
C ASN A 18 -8.57 28.92 -8.11
N ALA A 19 -7.48 29.37 -8.74
CA ALA A 19 -7.41 29.59 -10.19
C ALA A 19 -7.10 28.31 -10.97
N GLY A 20 -6.72 27.20 -10.29
CA GLY A 20 -6.31 25.96 -10.93
C GLY A 20 -4.99 26.03 -11.69
N THR A 21 -4.13 26.96 -11.26
CA THR A 21 -2.84 27.21 -11.92
C THR A 21 -1.65 26.63 -11.19
N LYS A 22 -1.78 26.38 -9.89
CA LYS A 22 -0.73 25.82 -9.04
C LYS A 22 -1.13 24.46 -8.51
N PHE A 23 -0.26 23.51 -8.67
CA PHE A 23 -0.41 22.15 -8.18
C PHE A 23 0.88 21.70 -7.49
N ALA A 24 0.74 20.74 -6.58
CA ALA A 24 1.86 19.98 -6.06
C ALA A 24 1.41 18.55 -5.70
N ALA A 25 2.32 17.61 -5.82
CA ALA A 25 2.07 16.23 -5.47
C ALA A 25 2.54 15.96 -4.02
N ASN A 26 1.60 15.59 -3.15
CA ASN A 26 1.91 15.17 -1.80
C ASN A 26 2.28 13.69 -1.79
N VAL A 27 3.44 13.36 -1.25
CA VAL A 27 3.94 11.98 -1.14
C VAL A 27 3.16 11.24 -0.05
N LEU A 28 2.46 10.18 -0.44
CA LEU A 28 1.63 9.35 0.44
C LEU A 28 2.46 8.30 1.16
N TYR A 29 3.34 7.63 0.43
CA TYR A 29 4.33 6.68 0.97
C TYR A 29 5.49 6.51 -0.01
N VAL A 30 6.56 5.91 0.52
CA VAL A 30 7.78 5.58 -0.24
C VAL A 30 8.06 4.10 -0.01
N LEU A 31 8.38 3.38 -1.08
CA LEU A 31 8.67 1.95 -1.02
C LEU A 31 10.08 1.71 -0.45
N PRO A 32 10.25 0.77 0.48
CA PRO A 32 11.55 0.41 1.02
C PRO A 32 12.53 -0.03 -0.07
N GLY A 33 13.78 0.39 0.04
CA GLY A 33 14.85 0.07 -0.90
C GLY A 33 14.78 0.80 -2.24
N SER A 34 13.75 1.64 -2.45
CA SER A 34 13.52 2.37 -3.70
C SER A 34 14.53 3.50 -3.95
N PRO A 35 14.64 4.00 -5.20
CA PRO A 35 15.38 5.23 -5.50
C PRO A 35 14.91 6.43 -4.67
N ALA A 36 13.60 6.58 -4.47
CA ALA A 36 13.02 7.65 -3.68
C ALA A 36 13.47 7.60 -2.20
N GLU A 37 13.41 6.42 -1.58
CA GLU A 37 13.88 6.24 -0.20
C GLU A 37 15.38 6.54 -0.06
N LYS A 38 16.20 6.00 -0.96
CA LYS A 38 17.66 6.22 -0.95
C LYS A 38 18.05 7.68 -1.09
N LYS A 39 17.22 8.50 -1.71
CA LYS A 39 17.44 9.95 -1.84
C LYS A 39 16.77 10.76 -0.73
N GLY A 40 16.08 10.10 0.19
CA GLY A 40 15.49 10.74 1.37
C GLY A 40 14.11 11.35 1.14
N LEU A 41 13.42 11.00 0.03
CA LEU A 41 12.01 11.34 -0.13
C LEU A 41 11.19 10.60 0.93
N LYS A 42 10.26 11.29 1.55
CA LYS A 42 9.47 10.74 2.65
C LYS A 42 8.00 11.13 2.53
N ARG A 43 7.16 10.37 3.22
CA ARG A 43 5.74 10.70 3.37
C ARG A 43 5.57 12.13 3.90
N GLY A 44 4.68 12.87 3.25
CA GLY A 44 4.35 14.25 3.62
C GLY A 44 5.17 15.30 2.85
N ASP A 45 6.21 14.90 2.13
CA ASP A 45 6.92 15.80 1.22
C ASP A 45 6.00 16.23 0.07
N TRP A 46 6.27 17.41 -0.49
CA TRP A 46 5.52 18.00 -1.59
C TRP A 46 6.42 18.22 -2.80
N ILE A 47 6.04 17.63 -3.92
CA ILE A 47 6.76 17.76 -5.19
C ILE A 47 6.06 18.84 -6.01
N HIS A 48 6.75 19.94 -6.25
CA HIS A 48 6.22 21.08 -6.98
C HIS A 48 6.62 21.09 -8.46
N LYS A 49 7.86 20.65 -8.75
CA LYS A 49 8.39 20.58 -10.10
C LYS A 49 9.07 19.25 -10.38
N ILE A 50 9.00 18.84 -11.62
CA ILE A 50 9.75 17.70 -12.15
C ILE A 50 10.50 18.20 -13.37
N ASN A 51 11.84 18.03 -13.39
CA ASN A 51 12.72 18.51 -14.45
C ASN A 51 12.55 20.02 -14.73
N GLY A 52 12.35 20.82 -13.68
CA GLY A 52 12.11 22.26 -13.77
C GLY A 52 10.69 22.68 -14.18
N THR A 53 9.83 21.76 -14.59
CA THR A 53 8.44 22.03 -15.00
C THR A 53 7.49 21.89 -13.82
N TRP A 54 6.58 22.87 -13.63
CA TRP A 54 5.51 22.77 -12.63
C TRP A 54 4.59 21.60 -12.90
N THR A 55 4.24 20.85 -11.86
CA THR A 55 3.30 19.73 -11.94
C THR A 55 1.86 20.21 -12.06
N ASN A 56 1.03 19.43 -12.75
CA ASN A 56 -0.43 19.55 -12.76
C ASN A 56 -1.07 18.19 -13.06
N ASN A 57 -2.39 18.12 -13.04
CA ASN A 57 -3.11 16.85 -13.26
C ASN A 57 -2.91 16.24 -14.66
N SER A 58 -2.54 17.05 -15.65
CA SER A 58 -2.39 16.59 -17.03
C SER A 58 -0.98 16.13 -17.35
N ASN A 59 0.04 16.62 -16.64
CA ASN A 59 1.44 16.40 -17.02
C ASN A 59 2.25 15.55 -16.05
N ILE A 60 1.77 15.33 -14.83
CA ILE A 60 2.61 14.76 -13.76
C ILE A 60 3.09 13.33 -14.10
N TYR A 61 2.23 12.50 -14.68
CA TYR A 61 2.60 11.14 -15.06
C TYR A 61 3.59 11.10 -16.24
N ASP A 62 3.40 12.00 -17.21
CA ASP A 62 4.33 12.12 -18.35
C ASP A 62 5.71 12.63 -17.89
N LEU A 63 5.73 13.56 -16.91
CA LEU A 63 6.96 14.09 -16.34
C LEU A 63 7.71 13.05 -15.51
N LEU A 64 6.99 12.18 -14.81
CA LEU A 64 7.58 11.10 -14.02
C LEU A 64 8.16 9.99 -14.90
N GLY A 65 7.46 9.55 -15.94
CA GLY A 65 7.89 8.57 -16.97
C GLY A 65 8.95 7.55 -16.53
N ASP A 66 9.53 6.84 -17.49
CA ASP A 66 10.56 5.80 -17.22
C ASP A 66 12.00 6.35 -17.24
N LYS A 67 12.17 7.63 -17.02
CA LYS A 67 13.46 8.33 -17.13
C LYS A 67 13.93 8.87 -15.80
N THR A 68 15.21 9.17 -15.73
CA THR A 68 15.78 9.97 -14.63
C THR A 68 15.04 11.30 -14.52
N VAL A 69 14.60 11.62 -13.31
CA VAL A 69 13.89 12.86 -12.99
C VAL A 69 14.58 13.65 -11.90
N VAL A 70 14.46 14.96 -11.96
CA VAL A 70 14.88 15.87 -10.90
C VAL A 70 13.64 16.45 -10.25
N LEU A 71 13.38 16.09 -9.01
CA LEU A 71 12.25 16.57 -8.23
C LEU A 71 12.65 17.84 -7.46
N ALA A 72 11.82 18.86 -7.48
CA ALA A 72 11.91 20.01 -6.59
C ALA A 72 10.89 19.85 -5.46
N VAL A 73 11.37 19.70 -4.23
CA VAL A 73 10.62 19.19 -3.08
C VAL A 73 10.63 20.20 -1.93
N SER A 74 9.54 20.24 -1.18
CA SER A 74 9.42 20.95 0.10
C SER A 74 8.76 20.04 1.16
N ASP A 75 8.83 20.45 2.42
CA ASP A 75 8.22 19.77 3.57
C ASP A 75 6.80 20.29 3.90
N GLY A 76 6.25 21.19 3.08
CA GLY A 76 4.90 21.74 3.21
C GLY A 76 4.38 22.28 1.88
N TRP A 77 3.05 22.31 1.72
CA TRP A 77 2.41 22.70 0.46
C TRP A 77 2.66 24.17 0.08
N ASP A 78 2.84 25.06 1.05
CA ASP A 78 3.09 26.50 0.92
C ASP A 78 4.55 26.89 1.22
N ASN A 79 5.38 25.91 1.61
CA ASN A 79 6.77 26.14 1.91
C ASN A 79 7.58 26.32 0.61
N PRO A 80 8.65 27.16 0.64
CA PRO A 80 9.56 27.24 -0.51
C PRO A 80 10.19 25.88 -0.79
N MET A 81 10.46 25.60 -2.06
CA MET A 81 11.20 24.39 -2.46
C MET A 81 12.58 24.42 -1.79
N THR A 82 12.82 23.51 -0.87
CA THR A 82 14.02 23.52 0.00
C THR A 82 15.17 22.73 -0.58
N HIS A 83 14.87 21.72 -1.37
CA HIS A 83 15.87 20.85 -1.97
C HIS A 83 15.38 20.25 -3.28
N SER A 84 16.33 19.79 -4.08
CA SER A 84 16.05 18.96 -5.25
C SER A 84 16.76 17.62 -5.12
N MET A 85 16.15 16.59 -5.70
CA MET A 85 16.72 15.25 -5.71
C MET A 85 16.57 14.61 -7.09
N GLU A 86 17.66 14.01 -7.53
CA GLU A 86 17.67 13.22 -8.76
C GLU A 86 17.33 11.78 -8.45
N LEU A 87 16.30 11.25 -9.11
CA LEU A 87 15.87 9.87 -9.02
C LEU A 87 16.08 9.16 -10.35
N VAL A 88 16.77 8.04 -10.30
CA VAL A 88 16.97 7.13 -11.43
C VAL A 88 16.06 5.93 -11.21
N PRO A 89 15.12 5.62 -12.12
CA PRO A 89 14.25 4.46 -12.00
C PRO A 89 15.03 3.17 -11.85
N ALA A 90 14.56 2.27 -11.00
CA ALA A 90 15.16 0.97 -10.77
C ALA A 90 14.08 -0.11 -10.64
N LEU A 91 14.46 -1.36 -10.86
CA LEU A 91 13.59 -2.48 -10.51
C LEU A 91 13.45 -2.54 -8.98
N ILE A 92 12.23 -2.44 -8.51
CA ILE A 92 11.89 -2.49 -7.09
C ILE A 92 10.78 -3.52 -6.87
N GLU A 93 10.80 -4.14 -5.70
CA GLU A 93 9.71 -5.00 -5.27
C GLU A 93 8.56 -4.13 -4.75
N ASP A 94 7.43 -4.17 -5.44
CA ASP A 94 6.20 -3.51 -4.97
C ASP A 94 5.41 -4.48 -4.07
N ASN A 95 5.96 -4.73 -2.89
CA ASN A 95 5.36 -5.61 -1.90
C ASN A 95 4.16 -4.91 -1.24
N PRO A 96 2.97 -5.51 -1.25
CA PRO A 96 1.77 -4.90 -0.67
C PRO A 96 1.85 -4.70 0.85
N ILE A 97 2.71 -5.47 1.53
CA ILE A 97 2.97 -5.33 2.97
C ILE A 97 4.02 -4.23 3.17
N LEU A 98 3.58 -2.97 3.20
CA LEU A 98 4.50 -1.85 3.31
C LEU A 98 5.20 -1.79 4.66
N ARG A 99 4.48 -2.11 5.74
CA ARG A 99 5.00 -2.04 7.11
C ARG A 99 4.25 -2.97 8.05
N THR A 100 4.99 -3.61 8.95
CA THR A 100 4.46 -4.34 10.11
C THR A 100 5.18 -3.91 11.39
N VAL A 101 4.42 -3.76 12.47
CA VAL A 101 4.95 -3.42 13.81
C VAL A 101 4.11 -4.11 14.87
N VAL A 102 4.72 -4.51 15.99
CA VAL A 102 4.01 -4.88 17.20
C VAL A 102 4.25 -3.81 18.26
N TYR A 103 3.19 -3.14 18.66
CA TYR A 103 3.19 -2.19 19.77
C TYR A 103 2.83 -2.87 21.07
N ARG A 104 3.33 -2.33 22.17
CA ARG A 104 2.91 -2.68 23.53
C ARG A 104 2.21 -1.50 24.14
N ASP A 105 1.01 -1.72 24.62
CA ASP A 105 0.23 -0.70 25.29
C ASP A 105 0.34 -0.88 26.80
N GLU A 106 1.23 -0.11 27.42
CA GLU A 106 1.47 -0.13 28.87
C GLU A 106 0.23 0.28 29.67
N SER A 107 -0.64 1.13 29.09
CA SER A 107 -1.86 1.61 29.75
C SER A 107 -2.93 0.54 29.90
N THR A 108 -2.90 -0.50 29.08
CA THR A 108 -3.87 -1.61 29.04
C THR A 108 -3.30 -2.94 29.57
N GLY A 109 -2.23 -2.90 30.37
CA GLY A 109 -1.61 -4.09 30.94
C GLY A 109 -0.64 -4.81 29.99
N ASN A 110 0.07 -4.04 29.15
CA ASN A 110 1.03 -4.54 28.16
C ASN A 110 0.42 -5.39 27.03
N LYS A 111 -0.83 -5.15 26.68
CA LYS A 111 -1.42 -5.76 25.49
C LYS A 111 -0.58 -5.50 24.25
N LYS A 112 -0.46 -6.52 23.43
CA LYS A 112 0.26 -6.43 22.17
C LYS A 112 -0.70 -6.13 21.04
N VAL A 113 -0.43 -5.02 20.37
CA VAL A 113 -1.21 -4.54 19.23
C VAL A 113 -0.38 -4.71 17.95
N GLY A 114 -0.81 -5.59 17.05
CA GLY A 114 -0.25 -5.70 15.71
C GLY A 114 -0.71 -4.55 14.84
N TYR A 115 0.19 -4.00 14.04
CA TYR A 115 -0.10 -2.97 13.06
C TYR A 115 0.46 -3.40 11.71
N MET A 116 -0.34 -3.27 10.66
CA MET A 116 0.06 -3.56 9.29
C MET A 116 -0.47 -2.49 8.35
N VAL A 117 0.39 -1.99 7.47
CA VAL A 117 0.00 -1.20 6.30
C VAL A 117 -0.01 -2.12 5.09
N TYR A 118 -1.16 -2.22 4.40
CA TYR A 118 -1.36 -3.10 3.26
C TYR A 118 -1.94 -2.30 2.08
N ASN A 119 -1.12 -2.04 1.05
CA ASN A 119 -1.39 -1.02 0.05
C ASN A 119 -2.22 -1.46 -1.13
N HIS A 120 -2.18 -2.75 -1.50
CA HIS A 120 -2.98 -3.30 -2.59
C HIS A 120 -3.16 -4.80 -2.44
N PHE A 121 -4.21 -5.34 -3.03
CA PHE A 121 -4.48 -6.78 -2.99
C PHE A 121 -3.89 -7.46 -4.21
N THR A 122 -2.72 -8.09 -4.03
CA THR A 122 -2.05 -8.90 -5.05
C THR A 122 -1.41 -10.12 -4.40
N SER A 123 -1.41 -11.24 -5.11
CA SER A 123 -0.88 -12.51 -4.60
C SER A 123 0.63 -12.67 -4.80
N GLY A 124 1.20 -11.91 -5.76
CA GLY A 124 2.63 -11.94 -6.06
C GLY A 124 3.00 -10.93 -7.15
N PRO A 125 4.30 -10.80 -7.48
CA PRO A 125 4.78 -9.85 -8.50
C PRO A 125 4.21 -10.10 -9.91
N ASP A 126 3.79 -11.34 -10.21
CA ASP A 126 3.15 -11.70 -11.49
C ASP A 126 1.60 -11.84 -11.34
N GLY A 127 1.02 -11.13 -10.37
CA GLY A 127 -0.42 -11.10 -10.09
C GLY A 127 -0.93 -12.47 -9.61
N ASP A 128 -2.06 -12.92 -10.15
CA ASP A 128 -2.72 -14.18 -9.76
C ASP A 128 -1.97 -15.47 -10.12
N LYS A 129 -0.91 -15.37 -10.90
CA LYS A 129 -0.04 -16.51 -11.27
C LYS A 129 1.04 -16.80 -10.23
N ASP A 130 1.24 -15.92 -9.29
CA ASP A 130 2.24 -16.02 -8.25
C ASP A 130 1.59 -15.84 -6.87
N THR A 131 2.05 -16.59 -5.88
CA THR A 131 1.52 -16.56 -4.50
C THR A 131 2.57 -16.10 -3.49
N THR A 132 3.62 -15.44 -3.95
CA THR A 132 4.75 -15.03 -3.10
C THR A 132 4.28 -14.07 -1.98
N TYR A 133 3.48 -13.07 -2.32
CA TYR A 133 3.01 -12.10 -1.32
C TYR A 133 1.94 -12.68 -0.39
N ASP A 134 1.07 -13.57 -0.89
CA ASP A 134 0.12 -14.30 -0.04
C ASP A 134 0.84 -15.18 0.99
N LYS A 135 1.95 -15.84 0.60
CA LYS A 135 2.80 -16.60 1.54
C LYS A 135 3.48 -15.69 2.56
N GLN A 136 3.99 -14.55 2.13
CA GLN A 136 4.57 -13.55 3.04
C GLN A 136 3.52 -13.00 4.01
N LEU A 137 2.30 -12.75 3.54
CA LEU A 137 1.20 -12.32 4.39
C LEU A 137 0.89 -13.37 5.48
N ARG A 138 0.75 -14.64 5.12
CA ARG A 138 0.58 -15.75 6.08
C ARG A 138 1.72 -15.80 7.09
N GLN A 139 2.97 -15.67 6.63
CA GLN A 139 4.13 -15.66 7.51
C GLN A 139 4.07 -14.50 8.51
N ARG A 140 3.71 -13.28 8.10
CA ARG A 140 3.56 -12.14 9.01
C ARG A 140 2.49 -12.38 10.07
N PHE A 141 1.38 -13.00 9.70
CA PHE A 141 0.34 -13.35 10.66
C PHE A 141 0.77 -14.47 11.62
N ALA A 142 1.53 -15.45 11.15
CA ALA A 142 2.15 -16.45 12.03
C ALA A 142 3.12 -15.81 13.04
N GLU A 143 3.91 -14.83 12.62
CA GLU A 143 4.79 -14.05 13.50
C GLU A 143 3.99 -13.26 14.54
N PHE A 144 2.94 -12.52 14.16
CA PHE A 144 2.04 -11.82 15.08
C PHE A 144 1.42 -12.78 16.11
N LYS A 145 0.99 -13.96 15.66
CA LYS A 145 0.43 -14.99 16.54
C LYS A 145 1.46 -15.53 17.52
N ALA A 146 2.68 -15.82 17.05
CA ALA A 146 3.78 -16.29 17.90
C ALA A 146 4.21 -15.24 18.93
N GLU A 147 4.14 -13.96 18.59
CA GLU A 147 4.39 -12.86 19.49
C GLU A 147 3.25 -12.63 20.50
N GLY A 148 2.10 -13.26 20.31
CA GLY A 148 0.93 -13.13 21.18
C GLY A 148 0.20 -11.79 20.99
N VAL A 149 0.04 -11.35 19.74
CA VAL A 149 -0.80 -10.18 19.40
C VAL A 149 -2.25 -10.45 19.78
N GLU A 150 -2.83 -9.53 20.54
CA GLU A 150 -4.20 -9.63 21.07
C GLU A 150 -5.18 -8.69 20.36
N GLU A 151 -4.67 -7.60 19.80
CA GLU A 151 -5.43 -6.60 19.04
C GLU A 151 -4.69 -6.26 17.74
N PHE A 152 -5.42 -5.79 16.73
CA PHE A 152 -4.83 -5.54 15.43
C PHE A 152 -5.36 -4.26 14.79
N ILE A 153 -4.44 -3.49 14.22
CA ILE A 153 -4.76 -2.30 13.41
C ILE A 153 -4.34 -2.60 11.97
N LEU A 154 -5.31 -2.71 11.09
CA LEU A 154 -5.11 -2.82 9.64
C LEU A 154 -5.25 -1.44 9.00
N ASP A 155 -4.17 -0.95 8.41
CA ASP A 155 -4.15 0.34 7.73
C ASP A 155 -4.29 0.14 6.21
N LEU A 156 -5.48 0.45 5.70
CA LEU A 156 -5.84 0.38 4.28
C LEU A 156 -6.02 1.78 3.66
N ARG A 157 -5.54 2.85 4.30
CA ARG A 157 -5.77 4.23 3.84
C ARG A 157 -5.31 4.48 2.41
N TYR A 158 -4.27 3.78 1.97
CA TYR A 158 -3.72 3.89 0.62
C TYR A 158 -3.96 2.64 -0.23
N ASN A 159 -4.85 1.75 0.23
CA ASN A 159 -5.18 0.54 -0.52
C ASN A 159 -6.14 0.87 -1.66
N GLY A 160 -5.69 0.70 -2.88
CA GLY A 160 -6.45 0.94 -4.11
C GLY A 160 -7.33 -0.23 -4.56
N GLY A 161 -7.38 -1.35 -3.79
CA GLY A 161 -8.09 -2.57 -4.18
C GLY A 161 -7.17 -3.65 -4.75
N GLY A 162 -7.69 -4.50 -5.65
CA GLY A 162 -6.94 -5.58 -6.30
C GLY A 162 -7.68 -6.92 -6.33
N LEU A 163 -6.95 -8.02 -6.12
CA LEU A 163 -7.48 -9.39 -6.19
C LEU A 163 -8.42 -9.71 -5.03
N VAL A 164 -9.60 -10.21 -5.35
CA VAL A 164 -10.58 -10.67 -4.34
C VAL A 164 -10.03 -11.81 -3.50
N THR A 165 -9.22 -12.70 -4.08
CA THR A 165 -8.60 -13.83 -3.38
C THR A 165 -7.62 -13.39 -2.31
N SER A 166 -6.81 -12.35 -2.56
CA SER A 166 -5.90 -11.77 -1.55
C SER A 166 -6.68 -11.01 -0.46
N ALA A 167 -7.78 -10.34 -0.82
CA ALA A 167 -8.69 -9.72 0.17
C ALA A 167 -9.37 -10.78 1.05
N GLN A 168 -9.81 -11.89 0.45
CA GLN A 168 -10.34 -13.06 1.16
C GLN A 168 -9.32 -13.61 2.15
N LEU A 169 -8.07 -13.86 1.71
CA LEU A 169 -6.99 -14.34 2.57
C LEU A 169 -6.77 -13.42 3.78
N LEU A 170 -6.69 -12.11 3.57
CA LEU A 170 -6.52 -11.15 4.67
C LEU A 170 -7.70 -11.20 5.65
N ALA A 171 -8.92 -11.33 5.13
CA ALA A 171 -10.12 -11.50 5.96
C ALA A 171 -10.07 -12.81 6.77
N GLU A 172 -9.64 -13.92 6.19
CA GLU A 172 -9.46 -15.21 6.87
C GLU A 172 -8.48 -15.12 8.03
N LEU A 173 -7.40 -14.37 7.86
CA LEU A 173 -6.36 -14.20 8.88
C LEU A 173 -6.85 -13.36 10.08
N LEU A 174 -7.85 -12.50 9.90
CA LEU A 174 -8.36 -11.59 10.92
C LEU A 174 -9.72 -12.01 11.51
N ALA A 175 -10.55 -12.70 10.74
CA ALA A 175 -11.93 -13.01 11.11
C ALA A 175 -12.02 -13.81 12.42
N PRO A 176 -13.11 -13.68 13.18
CA PRO A 176 -13.37 -14.56 14.30
C PRO A 176 -13.48 -16.01 13.82
N LYS A 177 -13.04 -16.96 14.63
CA LYS A 177 -13.07 -18.40 14.27
C LYS A 177 -14.46 -18.90 13.86
N SER A 178 -15.50 -18.29 14.42
CA SER A 178 -16.90 -18.62 14.07
C SER A 178 -17.31 -18.22 12.67
N ALA A 179 -16.61 -17.26 12.04
CA ALA A 179 -16.89 -16.84 10.66
C ALA A 179 -16.14 -17.68 9.62
N LEU A 180 -15.17 -18.50 10.03
CA LEU A 180 -14.44 -19.35 9.10
C LEU A 180 -15.35 -20.47 8.58
N GLY A 181 -15.44 -20.58 7.24
CA GLY A 181 -16.37 -21.44 6.51
C GLY A 181 -17.59 -20.71 5.97
N GLU A 182 -17.88 -19.50 6.47
CA GLU A 182 -19.00 -18.68 6.00
C GLU A 182 -18.68 -17.96 4.69
N ILE A 183 -19.69 -17.39 4.05
CA ILE A 183 -19.54 -16.65 2.81
C ILE A 183 -18.82 -15.33 3.09
N PHE A 184 -17.69 -15.11 2.44
CA PHE A 184 -16.99 -13.84 2.41
C PHE A 184 -17.69 -12.83 1.50
N CYS A 185 -17.91 -13.22 0.24
CA CYS A 185 -18.64 -12.41 -0.72
C CYS A 185 -19.19 -13.22 -1.89
N ASN A 186 -20.17 -12.64 -2.59
CA ASN A 186 -20.68 -13.14 -3.87
C ASN A 186 -20.39 -12.09 -4.95
N LEU A 187 -19.62 -12.46 -5.97
CA LEU A 187 -19.44 -11.64 -7.17
C LEU A 187 -20.52 -12.01 -8.19
N LYS A 188 -21.48 -11.11 -8.36
CA LYS A 188 -22.50 -11.24 -9.38
C LYS A 188 -22.07 -10.45 -10.62
N TYR A 189 -21.94 -11.13 -11.74
CA TYR A 189 -21.62 -10.54 -13.03
C TYR A 189 -22.88 -9.97 -13.69
N ASN A 190 -22.69 -9.21 -14.75
CA ASN A 190 -23.79 -8.62 -15.50
C ASN A 190 -24.61 -9.67 -16.27
N ASP A 191 -25.74 -9.26 -16.81
CA ASP A 191 -26.71 -10.12 -17.49
C ASP A 191 -26.13 -10.90 -18.68
N LYS A 192 -25.04 -10.39 -19.30
CA LYS A 192 -24.38 -11.08 -20.41
C LYS A 192 -23.59 -12.31 -19.98
N GLN A 193 -23.12 -12.32 -18.74
CA GLN A 193 -22.34 -13.43 -18.21
C GLN A 193 -23.18 -14.39 -17.35
N ASP A 194 -24.29 -13.92 -16.80
CA ASP A 194 -25.21 -14.65 -15.90
C ASP A 194 -24.48 -15.60 -14.93
N LYS A 195 -23.44 -15.07 -14.30
CA LYS A 195 -22.54 -15.83 -13.44
C LYS A 195 -22.48 -15.21 -12.06
N THR A 196 -22.54 -16.05 -11.04
CA THR A 196 -22.22 -15.69 -9.65
C THR A 196 -21.08 -16.57 -9.16
N VAL A 197 -20.04 -15.95 -8.59
CA VAL A 197 -18.93 -16.65 -7.93
C VAL A 197 -19.00 -16.37 -6.45
N THR A 198 -19.05 -17.42 -5.64
CA THR A 198 -19.08 -17.32 -4.18
C THR A 198 -17.70 -17.60 -3.62
N TYR A 199 -17.20 -16.67 -2.82
CA TYR A 199 -15.98 -16.82 -2.03
C TYR A 199 -16.34 -17.08 -0.58
N ARG A 200 -15.64 -18.02 0.07
CA ARG A 200 -15.84 -18.38 1.49
C ARG A 200 -14.54 -18.16 2.26
N LEU A 201 -14.66 -17.84 3.54
CA LEU A 201 -13.50 -17.75 4.42
C LEU A 201 -13.00 -19.16 4.73
N ASP A 202 -11.79 -19.46 4.29
CA ASP A 202 -11.15 -20.75 4.57
C ASP A 202 -10.60 -20.79 6.00
N LYS A 203 -10.47 -22.00 6.55
CA LYS A 203 -9.81 -22.21 7.84
C LYS A 203 -8.31 -22.11 7.63
N THR A 204 -7.65 -21.32 8.47
CA THR A 204 -6.20 -21.13 8.43
C THR A 204 -5.60 -21.15 9.82
N ASP A 205 -4.44 -21.78 9.97
CA ASP A 205 -3.72 -21.90 11.25
C ASP A 205 -3.12 -20.57 11.71
N GLU A 206 -2.85 -19.66 10.78
CA GLU A 206 -2.30 -18.32 11.05
C GLU A 206 -3.36 -17.32 11.53
N ASN A 207 -4.64 -17.70 11.52
CA ASN A 207 -5.74 -16.84 11.95
C ASN A 207 -5.50 -16.30 13.38
N LEU A 208 -5.53 -14.98 13.54
CA LEU A 208 -5.36 -14.30 14.81
C LEU A 208 -6.63 -14.33 15.66
N ALA A 209 -7.79 -14.43 15.02
CA ALA A 209 -9.10 -14.36 15.67
C ALA A 209 -9.28 -13.12 16.58
N VAL A 210 -8.71 -11.99 16.17
CA VAL A 210 -8.69 -10.73 16.97
C VAL A 210 -10.02 -9.98 16.92
N TRP A 211 -10.92 -10.32 16.01
CA TRP A 211 -12.26 -9.75 15.94
C TRP A 211 -13.19 -10.53 16.88
N ARG A 212 -13.72 -9.83 17.86
CA ARG A 212 -14.65 -10.37 18.86
C ARG A 212 -16.07 -9.89 18.60
#